data_8338a8efbdf242653ee4cee9d90daed1
#
_entry.id   8338a8efbdf242653ee4cee9d90daed1
#
_cell.length_a   1.000
_cell.length_b   1.000
_cell.length_c   1.000
_cell.angle_alpha   90.00
_cell.angle_beta   90.00
_cell.angle_gamma   90.00
#
_symmetry.space_group_name_H-M   'P 1'
#
loop_
_entity.id
_entity.type
_entity.pdbx_description
1 polymer ?
#
loop_
_entity_poly.entity_id
_entity_poly.type
_entity_poly.pdbx_seq_one_letter_code
_entity_poly.pdbx_strand_id
1 'polypeptide(L)'
;DDTWEVIQRAIAERQHASPMELVALQQPGKGKADAVRVGFARATGDVLIILDADISVPPEELPLFVRALDDDRCEFANGSRLVYPMEAKAMRFLNILGNKFFGYLFSYLLGQPIRDTLCGTKVLRRSDYDRIVANRDFFGDFDPFGDFDLLFGASRLGLKIRDVPVHYKERTYGETNISRFSHG
;
A
#
# COMPACT_ATOMS: atom_id res chain seq x y z
N ASP A 1 18.62 -7.50 15.36
CA ASP A 1 17.43 -7.87 14.57
C ASP A 1 17.87 -8.85 13.48
N ASP A 2 17.38 -10.07 13.55
CA ASP A 2 17.74 -11.20 12.65
C ASP A 2 16.73 -11.37 11.49
N THR A 3 15.92 -10.34 11.24
CA THR A 3 14.86 -10.36 10.21
C THR A 3 15.41 -10.73 8.83
N TRP A 4 16.59 -10.21 8.49
CA TRP A 4 17.19 -10.46 7.18
C TRP A 4 17.59 -11.93 7.00
N GLU A 5 18.23 -12.53 7.99
CA GLU A 5 18.61 -13.93 7.99
C GLU A 5 17.38 -14.85 7.93
N VAL A 6 16.33 -14.50 8.66
CA VAL A 6 15.06 -15.24 8.62
C VAL A 6 14.44 -15.19 7.23
N ILE A 7 14.41 -14.03 6.58
CA ILE A 7 13.89 -13.87 5.22
C ILE A 7 14.70 -14.72 4.23
N GLN A 8 16.02 -14.64 4.28
CA GLN A 8 16.88 -15.40 3.38
C GLN A 8 16.69 -16.92 3.55
N ARG A 9 16.56 -17.39 4.79
CA ARG A 9 16.29 -18.80 5.07
C ARG A 9 14.92 -19.22 4.52
N ALA A 10 13.89 -18.44 4.76
CA ALA A 10 12.54 -18.72 4.26
C ALA A 10 12.48 -18.77 2.73
N ILE A 11 13.25 -17.92 2.03
CA ILE A 11 13.36 -17.96 0.58
C ILE A 11 14.07 -19.23 0.13
N ALA A 12 15.21 -19.58 0.73
CA ALA A 12 15.97 -20.78 0.38
C ALA A 12 15.14 -22.07 0.54
N GLU A 13 14.32 -22.14 1.60
CA GLU A 13 13.44 -23.29 1.87
C GLU A 13 12.27 -23.38 0.87
N ARG A 14 11.75 -22.26 0.38
CA ARG A 14 10.53 -22.21 -0.43
C ARG A 14 10.75 -22.02 -1.92
N GLN A 15 11.93 -21.65 -2.36
CA GLN A 15 12.25 -21.34 -3.75
C GLN A 15 11.97 -22.52 -4.71
N HIS A 16 12.11 -23.75 -4.24
CA HIS A 16 11.85 -24.95 -5.02
C HIS A 16 10.39 -25.47 -4.90
N ALA A 17 9.64 -24.96 -3.94
CA ALA A 17 8.27 -25.42 -3.65
C ALA A 17 7.17 -24.48 -4.19
N SER A 18 7.55 -23.32 -4.71
CA SER A 18 6.58 -22.32 -5.20
C SER A 18 6.83 -22.01 -6.68
N PRO A 19 5.77 -21.88 -7.50
CA PRO A 19 5.88 -21.37 -8.86
C PRO A 19 6.24 -19.87 -8.91
N MET A 20 6.21 -19.18 -7.76
CA MET A 20 6.51 -17.75 -7.65
C MET A 20 8.00 -17.53 -7.37
N GLU A 21 8.60 -16.56 -8.05
CA GLU A 21 9.92 -16.06 -7.72
C GLU A 21 9.85 -15.27 -6.40
N LEU A 22 10.63 -15.67 -5.40
CA LEU A 22 10.78 -14.98 -4.13
C LEU A 22 12.12 -14.24 -4.11
N VAL A 23 12.08 -12.91 -3.98
CA VAL A 23 13.28 -12.06 -3.98
C VAL A 23 13.31 -11.22 -2.71
N ALA A 24 14.39 -11.34 -1.93
CA ALA A 24 14.66 -10.44 -0.81
C ALA A 24 15.46 -9.23 -1.30
N LEU A 25 15.03 -8.04 -0.87
CA LEU A 25 15.68 -6.79 -1.22
C LEU A 25 15.91 -5.95 0.05
N GLN A 26 17.08 -5.34 0.15
CA GLN A 26 17.36 -4.32 1.16
C GLN A 26 17.29 -2.95 0.50
N GLN A 27 16.53 -2.05 1.08
CA GLN A 27 16.47 -0.67 0.61
C GLN A 27 17.74 0.10 1.02
N PRO A 28 18.27 0.98 0.17
CA PRO A 28 19.41 1.84 0.53
C PRO A 28 19.02 3.01 1.42
N GLY A 29 17.76 3.40 1.40
CA GLY A 29 17.20 4.54 2.12
C GLY A 29 16.50 4.17 3.42
N LYS A 30 15.49 4.94 3.79
CA LYS A 30 14.69 4.75 5.00
C LYS A 30 13.21 4.89 4.71
N GLY A 31 12.39 4.14 5.48
CA GLY A 31 10.94 4.22 5.43
C GLY A 31 10.32 3.35 4.35
N LYS A 32 8.99 3.29 4.39
CA LYS A 32 8.20 2.42 3.51
C LYS A 32 8.28 2.83 2.04
N ALA A 33 8.34 4.13 1.76
CA ALA A 33 8.42 4.65 0.40
C ALA A 33 9.60 4.08 -0.38
N ASP A 34 10.80 4.11 0.20
CA ASP A 34 11.99 3.58 -0.46
C ASP A 34 11.90 2.07 -0.67
N ALA A 35 11.37 1.33 0.31
CA ALA A 35 11.15 -0.11 0.17
C ALA A 35 10.22 -0.43 -1.00
N VAL A 36 9.11 0.30 -1.13
CA VAL A 36 8.16 0.14 -2.24
C VAL A 36 8.82 0.45 -3.58
N ARG A 37 9.60 1.53 -3.67
CA ARG A 37 10.32 1.92 -4.89
C ARG A 37 11.30 0.83 -5.34
N VAL A 38 12.10 0.32 -4.42
CA VAL A 38 13.06 -0.77 -4.68
C VAL A 38 12.33 -2.03 -5.13
N GLY A 39 11.25 -2.39 -4.44
CA GLY A 39 10.42 -3.54 -4.80
C GLY A 39 9.79 -3.41 -6.19
N PHE A 40 9.19 -2.27 -6.50
CA PHE A 40 8.55 -2.02 -7.79
C PHE A 40 9.55 -1.93 -8.94
N ALA A 41 10.75 -1.36 -8.71
CA ALA A 41 11.81 -1.34 -9.71
C ALA A 41 12.32 -2.76 -10.06
N ARG A 42 12.32 -3.68 -9.08
CA ARG A 42 12.74 -5.07 -9.29
C ARG A 42 11.63 -5.97 -9.85
N ALA A 43 10.38 -5.64 -9.56
CA ALA A 43 9.24 -6.43 -10.00
C ALA A 43 9.16 -6.48 -11.53
N THR A 44 8.66 -7.58 -12.11
CA THR A 44 8.56 -7.81 -13.56
C THR A 44 7.11 -7.98 -14.06
N GLY A 45 6.15 -8.18 -13.15
CA GLY A 45 4.73 -8.36 -13.49
C GLY A 45 4.04 -7.08 -13.98
N ASP A 46 2.93 -7.21 -14.69
CA ASP A 46 2.15 -6.09 -15.23
C ASP A 46 1.32 -5.37 -14.17
N VAL A 47 1.03 -6.03 -13.06
CA VAL A 47 0.30 -5.48 -11.92
C VAL A 47 1.23 -5.41 -10.71
N LEU A 48 1.32 -4.23 -10.11
CA LEU A 48 2.10 -3.96 -8.91
C LEU A 48 1.18 -3.93 -7.70
N ILE A 49 1.55 -4.64 -6.64
CA ILE A 49 0.77 -4.78 -5.41
C ILE A 49 1.65 -4.45 -4.21
N ILE A 50 1.15 -3.61 -3.31
CA ILE A 50 1.72 -3.40 -1.98
C ILE A 50 0.88 -4.20 -0.99
N LEU A 51 1.54 -5.05 -0.22
CA LEU A 51 0.97 -5.76 0.92
C LEU A 51 1.89 -5.61 2.12
N ASP A 52 1.37 -5.07 3.21
CA ASP A 52 2.15 -4.90 4.45
C ASP A 52 2.44 -6.26 5.10
N ALA A 53 3.66 -6.43 5.61
CA ALA A 53 4.14 -7.71 6.17
C ALA A 53 3.41 -8.14 7.45
N ASP A 54 2.63 -7.25 8.08
CA ASP A 54 1.82 -7.57 9.26
C ASP A 54 0.53 -8.34 8.92
N ILE A 55 0.26 -8.52 7.60
CA ILE A 55 -0.88 -9.27 7.07
C ILE A 55 -2.22 -8.81 7.68
N SER A 56 -2.30 -7.52 8.04
CA SER A 56 -3.54 -6.92 8.51
C SER A 56 -4.62 -6.86 7.42
N VAL A 57 -4.21 -6.87 6.15
CA VAL A 57 -5.08 -7.14 5.00
C VAL A 57 -4.82 -8.58 4.54
N PRO A 58 -5.84 -9.47 4.54
CA PRO A 58 -5.68 -10.86 4.12
C PRO A 58 -5.21 -10.96 2.66
N PRO A 59 -4.16 -11.74 2.34
CA PRO A 59 -3.72 -11.95 0.96
C PRO A 59 -4.81 -12.51 0.05
N GLU A 60 -5.78 -13.24 0.61
CA GLU A 60 -6.92 -13.83 -0.10
C GLU A 60 -7.85 -12.76 -0.72
N GLU A 61 -7.74 -11.52 -0.27
CA GLU A 61 -8.52 -10.39 -0.81
C GLU A 61 -7.83 -9.69 -1.99
N LEU A 62 -6.55 -9.94 -2.24
CA LEU A 62 -5.81 -9.33 -3.35
C LEU A 62 -6.46 -9.57 -4.73
N PRO A 63 -7.09 -10.71 -5.03
CA PRO A 63 -7.81 -10.90 -6.29
C PRO A 63 -8.97 -9.90 -6.50
N LEU A 64 -9.52 -9.29 -5.43
CA LEU A 64 -10.56 -8.25 -5.57
C LEU A 64 -9.99 -6.98 -6.21
N PHE A 65 -8.76 -6.62 -5.86
CA PHE A 65 -8.06 -5.47 -6.41
C PHE A 65 -7.71 -5.68 -7.88
N VAL A 66 -7.18 -6.86 -8.22
CA VAL A 66 -6.84 -7.20 -9.60
C VAL A 66 -8.09 -7.15 -10.48
N ARG A 67 -9.20 -7.75 -10.03
CA ARG A 67 -10.48 -7.67 -10.74
C ARG A 67 -10.97 -6.23 -10.93
N ALA A 68 -10.76 -5.35 -9.95
CA ALA A 68 -11.18 -3.95 -10.08
C ALA A 68 -10.40 -3.22 -11.19
N LEU A 69 -9.15 -3.60 -11.46
CA LEU A 69 -8.36 -3.10 -12.59
C LEU A 69 -8.80 -3.74 -13.92
N ASP A 70 -9.04 -5.05 -13.92
CA ASP A 70 -9.38 -5.80 -15.14
C ASP A 70 -10.79 -5.48 -15.66
N ASP A 71 -11.73 -5.19 -14.76
CA ASP A 71 -13.10 -4.76 -15.09
C ASP A 71 -13.16 -3.27 -15.53
N ASP A 72 -12.03 -2.60 -15.73
CA ASP A 72 -11.91 -1.16 -16.04
C ASP A 72 -12.67 -0.25 -15.05
N ARG A 73 -12.85 -0.72 -13.81
CA ARG A 73 -13.51 0.05 -12.78
C ARG A 73 -12.61 1.16 -12.23
N CYS A 74 -11.31 0.93 -12.27
CA CYS A 74 -10.28 1.89 -11.86
C CYS A 74 -8.94 1.58 -12.53
N GLU A 75 -8.02 2.54 -12.45
CA GLU A 75 -6.62 2.41 -12.85
C GLU A 75 -5.70 2.32 -11.62
N PHE A 76 -6.25 2.74 -10.46
CA PHE A 76 -5.59 2.66 -9.15
C PHE A 76 -6.58 2.14 -8.11
N ALA A 77 -6.36 0.95 -7.58
CA ALA A 77 -7.17 0.34 -6.53
C ALA A 77 -6.53 0.61 -5.16
N ASN A 78 -7.25 1.33 -4.30
CA ASN A 78 -6.85 1.70 -2.95
C ASN A 78 -7.60 0.88 -1.92
N GLY A 79 -6.91 0.22 -0.99
CA GLY A 79 -7.56 -0.51 0.09
C GLY A 79 -8.32 0.42 1.03
N SER A 80 -9.50 0.00 1.50
CA SER A 80 -10.29 0.76 2.48
C SER A 80 -10.75 -0.14 3.62
N ARG A 81 -10.28 0.18 4.82
CA ARG A 81 -10.58 -0.53 6.09
C ARG A 81 -11.89 -0.09 6.74
N LEU A 82 -12.49 1.00 6.25
CA LEU A 82 -13.60 1.69 6.91
C LEU A 82 -14.99 1.20 6.48
N VAL A 83 -15.07 0.15 5.67
CA VAL A 83 -16.33 -0.35 5.11
C VAL A 83 -16.90 -1.51 5.93
N TYR A 84 -16.04 -2.45 6.32
CA TYR A 84 -16.45 -3.59 7.14
C TYR A 84 -16.30 -3.30 8.64
N PRO A 85 -17.08 -3.99 9.49
CA PRO A 85 -16.85 -3.94 10.93
C PRO A 85 -15.40 -4.39 11.23
N MET A 86 -14.66 -3.52 11.90
CA MET A 86 -13.29 -3.84 12.32
C MET A 86 -13.31 -4.62 13.63
N GLU A 87 -12.32 -5.47 13.83
CA GLU A 87 -12.08 -6.08 15.13
C GLU A 87 -11.91 -4.96 16.21
N ALA A 88 -12.49 -5.16 17.38
CA ALA A 88 -12.67 -4.12 18.40
C ALA A 88 -11.39 -3.39 18.83
N LYS A 89 -10.21 -4.02 18.61
CA LYS A 89 -8.89 -3.45 18.92
C LYS A 89 -8.11 -2.98 17.70
N ALA A 90 -8.56 -3.30 16.48
CA ALA A 90 -7.82 -3.03 15.25
C ALA A 90 -7.65 -1.53 14.97
N MET A 91 -8.62 -0.70 15.37
CA MET A 91 -8.50 0.74 15.24
C MET A 91 -9.18 1.50 16.42
N ARG A 92 -8.45 2.41 17.05
CA ARG A 92 -8.98 3.25 18.12
C ARG A 92 -9.91 4.34 17.57
N PHE A 93 -10.91 4.74 18.34
CA PHE A 93 -11.92 5.74 17.93
C PHE A 93 -11.33 7.04 17.36
N LEU A 94 -10.28 7.58 17.99
CA LEU A 94 -9.60 8.79 17.50
C LEU A 94 -8.94 8.59 16.12
N ASN A 95 -8.43 7.39 15.85
CA ASN A 95 -7.86 7.07 14.55
C ASN A 95 -8.94 6.99 13.46
N ILE A 96 -10.14 6.50 13.81
CA ILE A 96 -11.28 6.48 12.87
C ILE A 96 -11.70 7.91 12.53
N LEU A 97 -11.78 8.79 13.52
CA LEU A 97 -12.15 10.20 13.31
C LEU A 97 -11.10 10.92 12.47
N GLY A 98 -9.82 10.75 12.80
CA GLY A 98 -8.69 11.29 12.01
C GLY A 98 -8.71 10.77 10.59
N ASN A 99 -8.89 9.46 10.40
CA ASN A 99 -8.91 8.86 9.06
C ASN A 99 -10.09 9.37 8.21
N LYS A 100 -11.27 9.56 8.81
CA LYS A 100 -12.41 10.19 8.12
C LYS A 100 -12.12 11.63 7.72
N PHE A 101 -11.54 12.42 8.64
CA PHE A 101 -11.15 13.80 8.34
C PHE A 101 -10.16 13.86 7.17
N PHE A 102 -9.10 13.06 7.22
CA PHE A 102 -8.15 12.98 6.13
C PHE A 102 -8.78 12.45 4.84
N GLY A 103 -9.68 11.47 4.92
CA GLY A 103 -10.42 10.98 3.77
C GLY A 103 -11.21 12.09 3.06
N TYR A 104 -11.92 12.95 3.79
CA TYR A 104 -12.62 14.11 3.22
C TYR A 104 -11.66 15.14 2.64
N LEU A 105 -10.59 15.49 3.38
CA LEU A 105 -9.60 16.45 2.93
C LEU A 105 -8.92 15.98 1.63
N PHE A 106 -8.48 14.74 1.59
CA PHE A 106 -7.84 14.18 0.40
C PHE A 106 -8.82 14.00 -0.75
N SER A 107 -10.09 13.62 -0.49
CA SER A 107 -11.10 13.57 -1.55
C SER A 107 -11.29 14.94 -2.22
N TYR A 108 -11.28 16.01 -1.44
CA TYR A 108 -11.33 17.38 -1.95
C TYR A 108 -10.07 17.74 -2.76
N LEU A 109 -8.88 17.49 -2.20
CA LEU A 109 -7.59 17.81 -2.85
C LEU A 109 -7.37 17.02 -4.14
N LEU A 110 -7.78 15.75 -4.16
CA LEU A 110 -7.59 14.86 -5.31
C LEU A 110 -8.75 14.93 -6.33
N GLY A 111 -9.84 15.61 -6.00
CA GLY A 111 -11.04 15.67 -6.86
C GLY A 111 -11.72 14.31 -7.06
N GLN A 112 -11.41 13.31 -6.22
CA GLN A 112 -11.96 11.95 -6.31
C GLN A 112 -12.31 11.43 -4.90
N PRO A 113 -13.39 10.65 -4.72
CA PRO A 113 -13.78 10.13 -3.42
C PRO A 113 -12.79 9.07 -2.93
N ILE A 114 -12.10 9.35 -1.84
CA ILE A 114 -11.19 8.44 -1.15
C ILE A 114 -11.59 8.38 0.33
N ARG A 115 -11.85 7.19 0.84
CA ARG A 115 -12.30 7.01 2.22
C ARG A 115 -11.17 6.70 3.20
N ASP A 116 -10.15 6.00 2.73
CA ASP A 116 -9.03 5.55 3.57
C ASP A 116 -7.70 5.82 2.87
N THR A 117 -7.02 6.88 3.28
CA THR A 117 -5.71 7.28 2.72
C THR A 117 -4.54 6.51 3.32
N LEU A 118 -4.76 5.87 4.48
CA LEU A 118 -3.73 5.23 5.29
C LEU A 118 -3.72 3.69 5.20
N CYS A 119 -4.57 3.10 4.37
CA CYS A 119 -4.47 1.66 4.08
C CYS A 119 -3.23 1.42 3.22
N GLY A 120 -2.32 0.57 3.68
CA GLY A 120 -1.07 0.29 2.97
C GLY A 120 -1.24 -0.51 1.69
N THR A 121 -2.37 -1.23 1.52
CA THR A 121 -2.60 -2.03 0.31
C THR A 121 -3.03 -1.15 -0.85
N LYS A 122 -2.20 -1.12 -1.89
CA LYS A 122 -2.44 -0.39 -3.12
C LYS A 122 -2.07 -1.25 -4.31
N VAL A 123 -2.87 -1.18 -5.36
CA VAL A 123 -2.68 -1.97 -6.58
C VAL A 123 -2.89 -1.10 -7.81
N LEU A 124 -1.96 -1.17 -8.75
CA LEU A 124 -2.00 -0.41 -10.00
C LEU A 124 -1.25 -1.18 -11.11
N ARG A 125 -1.47 -0.79 -12.36
CA ARG A 125 -0.70 -1.34 -13.47
C ARG A 125 0.72 -0.75 -13.47
N ARG A 126 1.69 -1.56 -13.89
CA ARG A 126 3.08 -1.09 -14.05
C ARG A 126 3.16 0.14 -14.96
N SER A 127 2.46 0.12 -16.09
CA SER A 127 2.44 1.25 -17.04
C SER A 127 2.01 2.56 -16.37
N ASP A 128 1.06 2.51 -15.44
CA ASP A 128 0.61 3.69 -14.72
C ASP A 128 1.61 4.12 -13.65
N TYR A 129 2.24 3.16 -12.98
CA TYR A 129 3.35 3.46 -12.06
C TYR A 129 4.52 4.13 -12.78
N ASP A 130 4.91 3.63 -13.95
CA ASP A 130 5.99 4.21 -14.75
C ASP A 130 5.68 5.67 -15.16
N ARG A 131 4.41 5.98 -15.47
CA ARG A 131 3.93 7.35 -15.71
C ARG A 131 4.02 8.22 -14.44
N ILE A 132 3.68 7.68 -13.26
CA ILE A 132 3.83 8.38 -11.98
C ILE A 132 5.30 8.71 -11.74
N VAL A 133 6.20 7.73 -11.91
CA VAL A 133 7.65 7.92 -11.73
C VAL A 133 8.22 8.96 -12.69
N ALA A 134 7.83 8.92 -13.96
CA ALA A 134 8.28 9.88 -14.98
C ALA A 134 7.87 11.33 -14.67
N ASN A 135 6.86 11.54 -13.84
CA ASN A 135 6.38 12.87 -13.43
C ASN A 135 6.74 13.23 -11.98
N ARG A 136 7.62 12.46 -11.36
CA ARG A 136 7.91 12.55 -9.93
C ARG A 136 8.56 13.88 -9.53
N ASP A 137 9.45 14.43 -10.34
CA ASP A 137 10.11 15.72 -10.06
C ASP A 137 9.11 16.84 -9.79
N PHE A 138 7.89 16.65 -10.24
CA PHE A 138 6.78 17.57 -10.00
C PHE A 138 6.18 17.46 -8.59
N PHE A 139 6.28 16.28 -7.94
CA PHE A 139 5.64 15.99 -6.65
C PHE A 139 6.60 16.16 -5.46
N GLY A 140 7.91 16.16 -5.69
CA GLY A 140 8.95 16.21 -4.65
C GLY A 140 9.15 14.87 -3.93
N ASP A 141 10.14 14.83 -3.03
CA ASP A 141 10.56 13.61 -2.30
C ASP A 141 9.97 13.50 -0.88
N PHE A 142 8.89 14.23 -0.58
CA PHE A 142 8.45 14.47 0.80
C PHE A 142 7.51 13.41 1.37
N ASP A 143 7.35 12.23 0.81
CA ASP A 143 6.47 11.22 1.39
C ASP A 143 7.25 10.06 2.03
N PRO A 144 7.47 10.06 3.36
CA PRO A 144 8.16 8.97 4.05
C PRO A 144 7.37 7.65 4.04
N PHE A 145 6.05 7.70 3.80
CA PHE A 145 5.17 6.53 3.81
C PHE A 145 4.95 5.95 2.40
N GLY A 146 5.15 6.74 1.35
CA GLY A 146 4.93 6.34 -0.05
C GLY A 146 3.46 6.22 -0.46
N ASP A 147 2.54 6.36 0.50
CA ASP A 147 1.12 6.24 0.24
C ASP A 147 0.55 7.48 -0.45
N PHE A 148 1.00 8.66 -0.03
CA PHE A 148 0.55 9.94 -0.58
C PHE A 148 1.16 10.22 -1.95
N ASP A 149 2.45 9.91 -2.13
CA ASP A 149 3.15 10.04 -3.42
C ASP A 149 2.38 9.29 -4.54
N LEU A 150 1.97 8.06 -4.26
CA LEU A 150 1.20 7.26 -5.21
C LEU A 150 -0.21 7.82 -5.46
N LEU A 151 -0.93 8.26 -4.41
CA LEU A 151 -2.28 8.81 -4.54
C LEU A 151 -2.28 10.15 -5.28
N PHE A 152 -1.36 11.06 -4.92
CA PHE A 152 -1.21 12.34 -5.62
C PHE A 152 -0.74 12.15 -7.06
N GLY A 153 0.23 11.26 -7.29
CA GLY A 153 0.71 10.93 -8.61
C GLY A 153 -0.40 10.39 -9.51
N ALA A 154 -1.18 9.44 -9.01
CA ALA A 154 -2.33 8.88 -9.73
C ALA A 154 -3.37 9.96 -10.06
N SER A 155 -3.77 10.77 -9.07
CA SER A 155 -4.73 11.86 -9.27
C SER A 155 -4.25 12.88 -10.28
N ARG A 156 -2.99 13.29 -10.21
CA ARG A 156 -2.39 14.28 -11.12
C ARG A 156 -2.37 13.81 -12.56
N LEU A 157 -2.20 12.52 -12.78
CA LEU A 157 -2.27 11.89 -14.09
C LEU A 157 -3.71 11.64 -14.57
N GLY A 158 -4.71 12.00 -13.77
CA GLY A 158 -6.11 11.74 -14.06
C GLY A 158 -6.51 10.27 -13.97
N LEU A 159 -5.72 9.45 -13.28
CA LEU A 159 -6.05 8.04 -13.09
C LEU A 159 -7.27 7.92 -12.19
N LYS A 160 -8.19 7.04 -12.55
CA LYS A 160 -9.38 6.75 -11.77
C LYS A 160 -9.02 5.91 -10.54
N ILE A 161 -9.08 6.54 -9.37
CA ILE A 161 -8.82 5.88 -8.08
C ILE A 161 -10.13 5.31 -7.53
N ARG A 162 -10.08 4.08 -7.00
CA ARG A 162 -11.23 3.45 -6.37
C ARG A 162 -10.86 2.71 -5.09
N ASP A 163 -11.67 2.94 -4.06
CA ASP A 163 -11.55 2.18 -2.81
C ASP A 163 -12.08 0.76 -2.99
N VAL A 164 -11.27 -0.23 -2.61
CA VAL A 164 -11.62 -1.64 -2.51
C VAL A 164 -11.75 -1.98 -1.04
N PRO A 165 -12.95 -2.34 -0.56
CA PRO A 165 -13.16 -2.71 0.84
C PRO A 165 -12.35 -3.94 1.23
N VAL A 166 -11.69 -3.88 2.39
CA VAL A 166 -10.90 -4.99 2.95
C VAL A 166 -11.31 -5.29 4.39
N HIS A 167 -11.24 -6.57 4.77
CA HIS A 167 -11.42 -6.99 6.16
C HIS A 167 -10.10 -6.77 6.91
N TYR A 168 -10.04 -5.71 7.71
CA TYR A 168 -8.84 -5.34 8.43
C TYR A 168 -8.75 -6.11 9.75
N LYS A 169 -7.75 -6.98 9.84
CA LYS A 169 -7.47 -7.81 11.03
C LYS A 169 -6.54 -7.10 11.99
N GLU A 170 -6.64 -7.45 13.27
CA GLU A 170 -5.66 -7.01 14.26
C GLU A 170 -4.30 -7.64 13.95
N ARG A 171 -3.24 -6.85 14.10
CA ARG A 171 -1.87 -7.33 14.00
C ARG A 171 -1.61 -8.39 15.07
N THR A 172 -1.11 -9.55 14.65
CA THR A 172 -0.86 -10.69 15.56
C THR A 172 0.56 -10.71 16.12
N TYR A 173 1.48 -9.89 15.57
CA TYR A 173 2.88 -9.84 16.01
C TYR A 173 3.48 -8.45 15.74
N GLY A 174 4.58 -8.14 16.46
CA GLY A 174 5.30 -6.88 16.36
C GLY A 174 4.56 -5.69 16.97
N GLU A 175 5.29 -4.59 17.13
CA GLU A 175 4.75 -3.32 17.61
C GLU A 175 4.75 -2.29 16.47
N THR A 176 3.93 -1.26 16.58
CA THR A 176 3.94 -0.17 15.61
C THR A 176 5.15 0.73 15.83
N ASN A 177 5.97 0.91 14.80
CA ASN A 177 7.10 1.81 14.81
C ASN A 177 6.71 3.29 14.59
N ILE A 178 5.42 3.56 14.40
CA ILE A 178 4.92 4.92 14.19
C ILE A 178 4.64 5.57 15.53
N SER A 179 5.48 6.53 15.92
CA SER A 179 5.22 7.42 17.05
C SER A 179 4.14 8.44 16.64
N ARG A 180 2.98 8.37 17.32
CA ARG A 180 1.77 9.14 16.98
C ARG A 180 1.94 10.65 17.09
N PHE A 181 2.92 11.12 17.86
CA PHE A 181 3.14 12.54 18.12
C PHE A 181 4.35 13.13 17.38
N SER A 182 5.20 12.29 16.79
CA SER A 182 6.40 12.75 16.10
C SER A 182 6.38 12.52 14.58
N HIS A 183 5.40 11.74 14.07
CA HIS A 183 5.29 11.40 12.65
C HIS A 183 3.89 11.70 12.08
N GLY A 184 3.02 12.37 12.85
CA GLY A 184 1.68 12.78 12.42
C GLY A 184 1.60 14.28 12.15
#